data_31e1c7eab93bb5d9c9a2271d7dd6d2d5
#
_entry.id   31e1c7eab93bb5d9c9a2271d7dd6d2d5
#
_cell.length_a   1.000
_cell.length_b   1.000
_cell.length_c   1.000
_cell.angle_alpha   90.00
_cell.angle_beta   90.00
_cell.angle_gamma   90.00
#
_symmetry.space_group_name_H-M   'P 1'
#
loop_
_entity.id
_entity.type
_entity.pdbx_description
1 polymer ?
#
loop_
_entity_poly.entity_id
_entity_poly.type
_entity_poly.pdbx_seq_one_letter_code
_entity_poly.pdbx_strand_id
1 'polypeptide(L)'
;MKILVADDDRVLSQLLCDVVRKGGHLPIPAFDAMQTRMFAMRAPAPALIILDINMPGGTGLEALRKLKLSARTAPIPVIVLSGSDDAAVPDQVRALGAAEFLPKPIDPDVLLGVIERVREAETAR
;
A
#
# COMPACT_ATOMS: atom_id res chain seq x y z
N MET A 1 -10.25 0.22 10.28
CA MET A 1 -10.02 -0.98 9.46
C MET A 1 -8.55 -1.41 9.54
N LYS A 2 -8.26 -2.63 9.15
CA LYS A 2 -6.90 -3.17 9.15
C LYS A 2 -6.20 -2.74 7.86
N ILE A 3 -5.04 -2.08 7.98
CA ILE A 3 -4.26 -1.58 6.85
C ILE A 3 -2.86 -2.19 6.90
N LEU A 4 -2.48 -2.89 5.82
CA LEU A 4 -1.13 -3.42 5.68
C LEU A 4 -0.21 -2.30 5.19
N VAL A 5 0.89 -2.06 5.92
CA VAL A 5 1.86 -1.01 5.59
C VAL A 5 3.17 -1.69 5.21
N ALA A 6 3.48 -1.70 3.92
CA ALA A 6 4.64 -2.40 3.37
C ALA A 6 5.73 -1.39 3.00
N ASP A 7 6.80 -1.34 3.80
CA ASP A 7 7.95 -0.46 3.59
C ASP A 7 9.15 -1.04 4.34
N ASP A 8 10.29 -1.17 3.67
CA ASP A 8 11.51 -1.70 4.28
C ASP A 8 12.25 -0.69 5.16
N ASP A 9 11.99 0.61 4.99
CA ASP A 9 12.54 1.65 5.84
C ASP A 9 11.78 1.67 7.16
N ARG A 10 12.46 1.24 8.24
CA ARG A 10 11.84 1.10 9.57
C ARG A 10 11.34 2.42 10.13
N VAL A 11 12.06 3.51 9.86
CA VAL A 11 11.67 4.85 10.33
C VAL A 11 10.41 5.31 9.60
N LEU A 12 10.40 5.21 8.29
CA LEU A 12 9.24 5.60 7.49
C LEU A 12 8.04 4.70 7.79
N SER A 13 8.27 3.39 7.95
CA SER A 13 7.21 2.47 8.34
C SER A 13 6.54 2.90 9.65
N GLN A 14 7.33 3.29 10.65
CA GLN A 14 6.79 3.77 11.92
C GLN A 14 5.94 5.02 11.74
N LEU A 15 6.42 5.97 10.94
CA LEU A 15 5.67 7.20 10.65
C LEU A 15 4.35 6.89 9.95
N LEU A 16 4.37 6.00 8.95
CA LEU A 16 3.17 5.59 8.24
C LEU A 16 2.17 4.89 9.16
N CYS A 17 2.67 4.01 10.03
CA CYS A 17 1.82 3.33 11.01
C CYS A 17 1.17 4.33 11.97
N ASP A 18 1.91 5.36 12.40
CA ASP A 18 1.36 6.39 13.28
C ASP A 18 0.27 7.20 12.57
N VAL A 19 0.46 7.52 11.30
CA VAL A 19 -0.56 8.19 10.49
C VAL A 19 -1.82 7.34 10.37
N VAL A 20 -1.65 6.05 10.10
CA VAL A 20 -2.76 5.09 9.99
C VAL A 20 -3.54 5.02 11.31
N ARG A 21 -2.85 4.97 12.45
CA ARG A 21 -3.50 4.97 13.77
C ARG A 21 -4.27 6.25 14.04
N LYS A 22 -3.72 7.41 13.63
CA LYS A 22 -4.43 8.69 13.76
C LYS A 22 -5.75 8.69 13.00
N GLY A 23 -5.82 7.98 11.89
CA GLY A 23 -7.05 7.83 11.12
C GLY A 23 -8.04 6.85 11.73
N GLY A 24 -7.72 6.23 12.87
CA GLY A 24 -8.59 5.27 13.54
C GLY A 24 -8.44 3.85 13.01
N HIS A 25 -7.37 3.54 12.31
CA HIS A 25 -7.14 2.23 11.70
C HIS A 25 -6.03 1.46 12.40
N LEU A 26 -5.99 0.15 12.18
CA LEU A 26 -4.98 -0.75 12.73
C LEU A 26 -3.91 -1.04 11.69
N PRO A 27 -2.67 -0.56 11.86
CA PRO A 27 -1.59 -0.86 10.92
C PRO A 27 -0.96 -2.21 11.19
N ILE A 28 -0.63 -2.93 10.11
CA ILE A 28 0.16 -4.16 10.15
C ILE A 28 1.41 -3.90 9.32
N PRO A 29 2.59 -3.79 9.92
CA PRO A 29 3.81 -3.52 9.14
C PRO A 29 4.34 -4.77 8.47
N ALA A 30 4.85 -4.60 7.25
CA ALA A 30 5.62 -5.61 6.52
C ALA A 30 6.86 -4.92 5.96
N PHE A 31 7.99 -5.63 5.96
CA PHE A 31 9.29 -5.01 5.68
C PHE A 31 9.97 -5.53 4.42
N ASP A 32 9.35 -6.47 3.73
CA ASP A 32 9.82 -6.97 2.44
C ASP A 32 8.64 -7.52 1.62
N ALA A 33 8.92 -7.91 0.38
CA ALA A 33 7.88 -8.37 -0.53
C ALA A 33 7.23 -9.68 -0.05
N MET A 34 8.02 -10.58 0.55
CA MET A 34 7.48 -11.84 1.04
C MET A 34 6.50 -11.62 2.20
N GLN A 35 6.89 -10.82 3.19
CA GLN A 35 6.01 -10.49 4.32
C GLN A 35 4.73 -9.81 3.84
N THR A 36 4.86 -8.91 2.86
CA THR A 36 3.72 -8.21 2.29
C THR A 36 2.70 -9.19 1.74
N ARG A 37 3.14 -10.15 0.93
CA ARG A 37 2.24 -11.15 0.37
C ARG A 37 1.66 -12.07 1.44
N MET A 38 2.48 -12.53 2.37
CA MET A 38 2.02 -13.40 3.46
C MET A 38 0.93 -12.74 4.29
N PHE A 39 1.15 -11.48 4.68
CA PHE A 39 0.20 -10.76 5.53
C PHE A 39 -1.06 -10.36 4.75
N ALA A 40 -0.93 -10.08 3.46
CA ALA A 40 -2.09 -9.79 2.61
C ALA A 40 -3.02 -11.00 2.46
N MET A 41 -2.46 -12.20 2.52
CA MET A 41 -3.22 -13.45 2.38
C MET A 41 -3.75 -14.00 3.69
N ARG A 42 -3.32 -13.45 4.84
CA ARG A 42 -3.72 -13.94 6.17
C ARG A 42 -5.10 -13.42 6.53
N ALA A 43 -5.97 -14.32 6.97
CA ALA A 43 -7.30 -13.94 7.45
C ALA A 43 -7.23 -13.35 8.87
N PRO A 44 -8.01 -12.31 9.20
CA PRO A 44 -8.83 -11.52 8.27
C PRO A 44 -7.97 -10.68 7.33
N ALA A 45 -8.36 -10.61 6.07
CA ALA A 45 -7.60 -9.86 5.06
C ALA A 45 -7.55 -8.37 5.41
N PRO A 46 -6.46 -7.67 5.09
CA PRO A 46 -6.45 -6.22 5.24
C PRO A 46 -7.47 -5.57 4.30
N ALA A 47 -8.03 -4.46 4.73
CA ALA A 47 -8.98 -3.71 3.93
C ALA A 47 -8.28 -2.81 2.89
N LEU A 48 -7.00 -2.53 3.12
CA LEU A 48 -6.20 -1.64 2.27
C LEU A 48 -4.73 -2.01 2.43
N ILE A 49 -3.94 -1.82 1.38
CA ILE A 49 -2.48 -1.99 1.41
C ILE A 49 -1.82 -0.66 1.01
N ILE A 50 -0.89 -0.19 1.84
CA ILE A 50 0.03 0.89 1.49
C ILE A 50 1.35 0.22 1.13
N LEU A 51 1.82 0.39 -0.10
CA LEU A 51 2.95 -0.35 -0.65
C LEU A 51 4.03 0.58 -1.18
N ASP A 52 5.21 0.53 -0.56
CA ASP A 52 6.42 1.14 -1.12
C ASP A 52 6.94 0.23 -2.24
N ILE A 53 7.15 0.80 -3.43
CA ILE A 53 7.63 0.00 -4.57
C ILE A 53 9.15 -0.20 -4.58
N ASN A 54 9.89 0.38 -3.63
CA ASN A 54 11.34 0.27 -3.55
C ASN A 54 11.80 -0.64 -2.42
N MET A 55 11.16 -1.81 -2.27
CA MET A 55 11.54 -2.78 -1.23
C MET A 55 12.47 -3.85 -1.76
N PRO A 56 13.37 -4.41 -0.89
CA PRO A 56 14.22 -5.54 -1.27
C PRO A 56 13.40 -6.83 -1.45
N GLY A 57 14.00 -7.82 -2.11
CA GLY A 57 13.38 -9.13 -2.33
C GLY A 57 12.48 -9.18 -3.55
N GLY A 58 12.69 -8.27 -4.47
CA GLY A 58 11.91 -8.11 -5.69
C GLY A 58 11.57 -6.65 -5.88
N THR A 59 11.16 -6.27 -7.09
CA THR A 59 10.69 -4.91 -7.29
C THR A 59 9.30 -4.77 -6.67
N GLY A 60 9.00 -3.58 -6.15
CA GLY A 60 7.66 -3.29 -5.64
C GLY A 60 6.61 -3.41 -6.73
N LEU A 61 6.96 -3.13 -7.99
CA LEU A 61 6.07 -3.35 -9.13
C LEU A 61 5.71 -4.82 -9.27
N GLU A 62 6.66 -5.72 -9.06
CA GLU A 62 6.38 -7.16 -9.10
C GLU A 62 5.51 -7.59 -7.93
N ALA A 63 5.74 -7.06 -6.75
CA ALA A 63 4.89 -7.33 -5.59
C ALA A 63 3.46 -6.91 -5.87
N LEU A 64 3.26 -5.72 -6.44
CA LEU A 64 1.94 -5.23 -6.83
C LEU A 64 1.30 -6.16 -7.86
N ARG A 65 2.05 -6.55 -8.89
CA ARG A 65 1.55 -7.46 -9.93
C ARG A 65 1.07 -8.78 -9.32
N LYS A 66 1.87 -9.36 -8.43
CA LYS A 66 1.52 -10.65 -7.79
C LYS A 66 0.27 -10.52 -6.91
N LEU A 67 0.14 -9.42 -6.16
CA LEU A 67 -1.06 -9.18 -5.37
C LEU A 67 -2.31 -9.11 -6.26
N LYS A 68 -2.20 -8.47 -7.41
CA LYS A 68 -3.35 -8.31 -8.33
C LYS A 68 -3.64 -9.55 -9.16
N LEU A 69 -2.68 -10.48 -9.27
CA LEU A 69 -2.92 -11.75 -9.97
C LEU A 69 -3.57 -12.81 -9.08
N SER A 70 -3.47 -12.71 -7.76
CA SER A 70 -4.08 -13.67 -6.85
C SER A 70 -5.53 -13.29 -6.58
N ALA A 71 -6.44 -14.25 -6.73
CA ALA A 71 -7.87 -14.02 -6.45
C ALA A 71 -8.13 -13.60 -5.01
N ARG A 72 -7.28 -14.02 -4.06
CA ARG A 72 -7.44 -13.68 -2.64
C ARG A 72 -7.07 -12.23 -2.34
N THR A 73 -6.12 -11.66 -3.07
CA THR A 73 -5.59 -10.32 -2.78
C THR A 73 -5.97 -9.28 -3.82
N ALA A 74 -6.37 -9.70 -5.02
CA ALA A 74 -6.73 -8.77 -6.09
C ALA A 74 -7.82 -7.74 -5.69
N PRO A 75 -8.83 -8.08 -4.88
CA PRO A 75 -9.85 -7.11 -4.48
C PRO A 75 -9.35 -6.05 -3.49
N ILE A 76 -8.20 -6.27 -2.84
CA ILE A 76 -7.70 -5.33 -1.83
C ILE A 76 -7.14 -4.10 -2.53
N PRO A 77 -7.64 -2.88 -2.26
CA PRO A 77 -7.10 -1.68 -2.88
C PRO A 77 -5.67 -1.40 -2.40
N VAL A 78 -4.81 -0.94 -3.31
CA VAL A 78 -3.39 -0.66 -3.02
C VAL A 78 -3.09 0.80 -3.31
N ILE A 79 -2.55 1.49 -2.32
CA ILE A 79 -1.97 2.83 -2.45
C ILE A 79 -0.46 2.64 -2.58
N VAL A 80 0.11 3.06 -3.71
CA VAL A 80 1.55 2.91 -3.96
C VAL A 80 2.29 4.17 -3.57
N LEU A 81 3.40 4.01 -2.84
CA LEU A 81 4.32 5.10 -2.50
C LEU A 81 5.62 4.91 -3.27
N SER A 82 6.20 5.99 -3.77
CA SER A 82 7.46 5.93 -4.50
C SER A 82 8.28 7.20 -4.33
N GLY A 83 9.59 7.04 -4.15
CA GLY A 83 10.56 8.13 -4.20
C GLY A 83 11.19 8.30 -5.58
N SER A 84 10.76 7.55 -6.57
CA SER A 84 11.30 7.62 -7.92
C SER A 84 10.85 8.89 -8.64
N ASP A 85 11.77 9.52 -9.38
CA ASP A 85 11.46 10.65 -10.26
C ASP A 85 11.01 10.21 -11.66
N ASP A 86 10.98 8.91 -11.93
CA ASP A 86 10.58 8.37 -13.22
C ASP A 86 9.11 8.67 -13.49
N ALA A 87 8.85 9.47 -14.51
CA ALA A 87 7.50 9.88 -14.88
C ALA A 87 6.61 8.72 -15.36
N ALA A 88 7.21 7.58 -15.73
CA ALA A 88 6.45 6.41 -16.16
C ALA A 88 5.86 5.61 -14.99
N VAL A 89 6.39 5.77 -13.77
CA VAL A 89 5.97 4.96 -12.62
C VAL A 89 4.48 5.12 -12.27
N PRO A 90 3.91 6.34 -12.22
CA PRO A 90 2.48 6.46 -11.92
C PRO A 90 1.59 5.67 -12.89
N ASP A 91 1.89 5.72 -14.18
CA ASP A 91 1.12 5.00 -15.19
C ASP A 91 1.33 3.49 -15.08
N GLN A 92 2.56 3.06 -14.78
CA GLN A 92 2.87 1.64 -14.58
C GLN A 92 2.08 1.05 -13.41
N VAL A 93 2.03 1.74 -12.27
CA VAL A 93 1.32 1.21 -11.11
C VAL A 93 -0.20 1.20 -11.33
N ARG A 94 -0.73 2.20 -12.02
CA ARG A 94 -2.15 2.22 -12.37
C ARG A 94 -2.50 1.08 -13.32
N ALA A 95 -1.66 0.83 -14.31
CA ALA A 95 -1.84 -0.28 -15.25
C ALA A 95 -1.82 -1.63 -14.54
N LEU A 96 -1.07 -1.75 -13.44
CA LEU A 96 -1.03 -2.95 -12.63
C LEU A 96 -2.19 -3.07 -11.63
N GLY A 97 -3.05 -2.06 -11.55
CA GLY A 97 -4.24 -2.11 -10.72
C GLY A 97 -4.18 -1.35 -9.40
N ALA A 98 -3.16 -0.49 -9.21
CA ALA A 98 -3.12 0.35 -8.01
C ALA A 98 -4.29 1.32 -7.99
N ALA A 99 -4.87 1.53 -6.80
CA ALA A 99 -5.96 2.48 -6.62
C ALA A 99 -5.47 3.92 -6.61
N GLU A 100 -4.29 4.17 -6.04
CA GLU A 100 -3.69 5.50 -5.95
C GLU A 100 -2.17 5.42 -5.94
N PHE A 101 -1.55 6.54 -6.30
CA PHE A 101 -0.10 6.70 -6.26
C PHE A 101 0.25 7.99 -5.54
N LEU A 102 1.20 7.92 -4.60
CA LEU A 102 1.71 9.09 -3.88
C LEU A 102 3.23 9.16 -3.98
N PRO A 103 3.79 10.30 -4.40
CA PRO A 103 5.24 10.48 -4.38
C PRO A 103 5.74 10.73 -2.95
N LYS A 104 6.96 10.31 -2.67
CA LYS A 104 7.67 10.66 -1.43
C LYS A 104 8.32 12.04 -1.59
N PRO A 105 8.47 12.81 -0.53
CA PRO A 105 8.09 12.56 0.85
C PRO A 105 6.57 12.62 1.04
N ILE A 106 6.06 11.81 1.98
CA ILE A 106 4.62 11.66 2.19
C ILE A 106 4.13 12.71 3.18
N ASP A 107 3.12 13.48 2.77
CA ASP A 107 2.40 14.38 3.66
C ASP A 107 1.34 13.55 4.42
N PRO A 108 1.38 13.53 5.77
CA PRO A 108 0.42 12.75 6.55
C PRO A 108 -1.04 13.09 6.28
N ASP A 109 -1.36 14.36 6.11
CA ASP A 109 -2.76 14.77 5.87
C ASP A 109 -3.23 14.34 4.48
N VAL A 110 -2.34 14.40 3.49
CA VAL A 110 -2.65 13.91 2.14
C VAL A 110 -2.88 12.41 2.18
N LEU A 111 -2.03 11.66 2.88
CA LEU A 111 -2.18 10.21 3.00
C LEU A 111 -3.52 9.85 3.66
N LEU A 112 -3.87 10.50 4.77
CA LEU A 112 -5.16 10.25 5.44
C LEU A 112 -6.33 10.53 4.51
N GLY A 113 -6.27 11.62 3.75
CA GLY A 113 -7.31 11.95 2.78
C GLY A 113 -7.45 10.91 1.68
N VAL A 114 -6.33 10.39 1.19
CA VAL A 114 -6.32 9.33 0.17
C VAL A 114 -6.88 8.03 0.73
N ILE A 115 -6.51 7.65 1.96
CA ILE A 115 -7.05 6.46 2.62
C ILE A 115 -8.58 6.55 2.69
N GLU A 116 -9.12 7.68 3.13
CA GLU A 116 -10.57 7.86 3.25
C GLU A 116 -11.26 7.84 1.89
N ARG A 117 -10.67 8.47 0.87
CA ARG A 117 -11.22 8.45 -0.47
C ARG A 117 -11.26 7.04 -1.06
N VAL A 118 -10.20 6.26 -0.88
CA VAL A 118 -10.14 4.88 -1.37
C VAL A 118 -11.14 4.02 -0.60
N ARG A 119 -11.25 4.19 0.71
CA ARG A 119 -12.22 3.46 1.53
C ARG A 119 -13.65 3.75 1.08
N GLU A 120 -13.98 5.00 0.83
CA GLU A 120 -15.31 5.39 0.37
C GLU A 120 -15.63 4.80 -0.99
N ALA A 121 -14.67 4.78 -1.91
CA ALA A 121 -14.85 4.18 -3.23
C ALA A 121 -15.12 2.68 -3.13
N GLU A 122 -14.48 1.98 -2.20
CA GLU A 122 -14.71 0.53 -2.00
C GLU A 122 -16.08 0.26 -1.37
N THR A 123 -16.54 1.11 -0.46
CA THR A 123 -17.86 0.93 0.17
C THR A 123 -19.02 1.34 -0.72
N ALA A 124 -18.77 2.14 -1.75
CA ALA A 124 -19.78 2.59 -2.69
C ALA A 124 -20.14 1.56 -3.77
N ARG A 125 -19.42 0.45 -3.82
CA ARG A 125 -19.65 -0.62 -4.80
C ARG A 125 -20.82 -1.51 -4.43
#